data_186b777aca2a756de03c70e2eca16a21
#
_entry.id   186b777aca2a756de03c70e2eca16a21
#
_cell.length_a   1.000
_cell.length_b   1.000
_cell.length_c   1.000
_cell.angle_alpha   90.00
_cell.angle_beta   90.00
_cell.angle_gamma   90.00
#
_symmetry.space_group_name_H-M   'P 1'
#
loop_
_entity.id
_entity.type
_entity.pdbx_description
1 polymer ?
#
loop_
_entity_poly.entity_id
_entity_poly.type
_entity_poly.pdbx_seq_one_letter_code
_entity_poly.pdbx_strand_id
1 'polypeptide(L)'
;MGSFHGRWGILKKAYFYAFSFILYRLPLALRYHLFAGQSHFCPICERNIWRFLQFGRSYQALCPICQSERRHRLVWLFLAQHTTLFDKQPRRMLHFAPETALEPRLRQIVKHYLTADRFGVGVSLKMDIAAIPLPDHSCDVIYCSHVLEHVANDWQALTELHRILDPAGYAIIMVPITTPTTFEDSSVTNPAERERLFGQHDHVRRYGPDFKERLEKCGFTVEVFYASQIVGSETERFGVSDKDPLFFCRRFR
;
A
#
# COMPACT_ATOMS: atom_id res chain seq x y z
N MET A 1 -9.56 34.10 -13.46
CA MET A 1 -10.55 33.01 -13.28
C MET A 1 -9.89 31.77 -12.65
N GLY A 2 -9.21 31.89 -11.52
CA GLY A 2 -8.32 30.84 -10.96
C GLY A 2 -8.61 30.34 -9.53
N SER A 3 -9.74 30.71 -8.88
CA SER A 3 -9.91 30.41 -7.44
C SER A 3 -11.09 29.50 -7.06
N PHE A 4 -11.96 29.15 -7.97
CA PHE A 4 -13.16 28.35 -7.66
C PHE A 4 -12.89 26.82 -7.55
N HIS A 5 -11.90 26.27 -8.26
CA HIS A 5 -11.61 24.82 -8.23
C HIS A 5 -10.96 24.32 -6.93
N GLY A 6 -10.17 25.16 -6.24
CA GLY A 6 -9.49 24.80 -4.99
C GLY A 6 -10.43 24.63 -3.79
N ARG A 7 -11.38 25.56 -3.62
CA ARG A 7 -12.32 25.54 -2.46
C ARG A 7 -13.29 24.36 -2.47
N TRP A 8 -13.78 23.95 -3.65
CA TRP A 8 -14.64 22.77 -3.81
C TRP A 8 -13.92 21.44 -3.50
N GLY A 9 -12.63 21.37 -3.82
CA GLY A 9 -11.80 20.21 -3.47
C GLY A 9 -11.58 20.04 -1.97
N ILE A 10 -11.35 21.16 -1.26
CA ILE A 10 -11.15 21.17 0.19
C ILE A 10 -12.45 20.79 0.92
N LEU A 11 -13.59 21.36 0.51
CA LEU A 11 -14.88 21.06 1.11
C LEU A 11 -15.28 19.58 0.92
N LYS A 12 -15.03 19.02 -0.28
CA LYS A 12 -15.28 17.58 -0.53
C LYS A 12 -14.40 16.67 0.32
N LYS A 13 -13.13 17.02 0.49
CA LYS A 13 -12.23 16.29 1.40
C LYS A 13 -12.71 16.36 2.85
N ALA A 14 -13.03 17.57 3.34
CA ALA A 14 -13.53 17.77 4.70
C ALA A 14 -14.84 16.99 4.95
N TYR A 15 -15.78 17.04 4.02
CA TYR A 15 -17.02 16.26 4.10
C TYR A 15 -16.76 14.75 4.14
N PHE A 16 -15.85 14.25 3.30
CA PHE A 16 -15.51 12.83 3.30
C PHE A 16 -14.85 12.40 4.61
N TYR A 17 -13.93 13.19 5.15
CA TYR A 17 -13.31 12.88 6.46
C TYR A 17 -14.34 12.88 7.59
N ALA A 18 -15.24 13.86 7.62
CA ALA A 18 -16.32 13.91 8.61
C ALA A 18 -17.28 12.71 8.47
N PHE A 19 -17.68 12.39 7.24
CA PHE A 19 -18.52 11.23 6.96
C PHE A 19 -17.83 9.91 7.35
N SER A 20 -16.58 9.72 6.96
CA SER A 20 -15.82 8.53 7.29
C SER A 20 -15.62 8.40 8.80
N PHE A 21 -15.33 9.49 9.49
CA PHE A 21 -15.18 9.52 10.93
C PHE A 21 -16.47 9.07 11.65
N ILE A 22 -17.62 9.55 11.22
CA ILE A 22 -18.91 9.14 11.76
C ILE A 22 -19.19 7.66 11.42
N LEU A 23 -19.05 7.30 10.14
CA LEU A 23 -19.34 5.95 9.67
C LEU A 23 -18.53 4.88 10.44
N TYR A 24 -17.21 5.11 10.60
CA TYR A 24 -16.35 4.10 11.23
C TYR A 24 -16.48 4.04 12.76
N ARG A 25 -17.23 4.96 13.38
CA ARG A 25 -17.66 4.88 14.77
C ARG A 25 -18.97 4.10 14.97
N LEU A 26 -19.72 3.86 13.90
CA LEU A 26 -20.91 3.01 13.98
C LEU A 26 -20.49 1.55 14.28
N PRO A 27 -21.31 0.80 15.01
CA PRO A 27 -21.12 -0.63 15.19
C PRO A 27 -20.98 -1.36 13.85
N LEU A 28 -20.10 -2.37 13.82
CA LEU A 28 -19.80 -3.12 12.59
C LEU A 28 -21.06 -3.72 11.94
N ALA A 29 -21.98 -4.25 12.76
CA ALA A 29 -23.24 -4.81 12.30
C ALA A 29 -24.10 -3.77 11.57
N LEU A 30 -24.17 -2.53 12.09
CA LEU A 30 -24.93 -1.45 11.47
C LEU A 30 -24.28 -1.01 10.16
N ARG A 31 -22.95 -0.87 10.10
CA ARG A 31 -22.22 -0.59 8.85
C ARG A 31 -22.51 -1.65 7.79
N TYR A 32 -22.45 -2.92 8.19
CA TYR A 32 -22.77 -4.01 7.27
C TYR A 32 -24.22 -3.94 6.78
N HIS A 33 -25.16 -3.69 7.65
CA HIS A 33 -26.58 -3.55 7.26
C HIS A 33 -26.78 -2.40 6.26
N LEU A 34 -26.15 -1.24 6.49
CA LEU A 34 -26.24 -0.06 5.61
C LEU A 34 -25.59 -0.27 4.24
N PHE A 35 -24.56 -1.12 4.16
CA PHE A 35 -23.80 -1.34 2.93
C PHE A 35 -23.95 -2.74 2.33
N ALA A 36 -24.77 -3.61 2.90
CA ALA A 36 -25.02 -4.94 2.36
C ALA A 36 -25.57 -4.86 0.92
N GLY A 37 -25.04 -5.69 0.04
CA GLY A 37 -25.43 -5.75 -1.38
C GLY A 37 -24.64 -6.82 -2.10
N GLN A 38 -24.82 -6.95 -3.43
CA GLN A 38 -24.17 -8.00 -4.22
C GLN A 38 -23.26 -7.45 -5.33
N SER A 39 -23.22 -6.11 -5.50
CA SER A 39 -22.50 -5.49 -6.62
C SER A 39 -20.98 -5.58 -6.47
N HIS A 40 -20.47 -5.57 -5.23
CA HIS A 40 -19.04 -5.57 -4.93
C HIS A 40 -18.74 -6.56 -3.81
N PHE A 41 -17.47 -7.01 -3.78
CA PHE A 41 -16.95 -7.89 -2.73
C PHE A 41 -15.63 -7.38 -2.19
N CYS A 42 -15.52 -7.23 -0.88
CA CYS A 42 -14.25 -6.91 -0.24
C CYS A 42 -13.54 -8.19 0.20
N PRO A 43 -12.39 -8.56 -0.41
CA PRO A 43 -11.70 -9.80 -0.11
C PRO A 43 -11.05 -9.82 1.28
N ILE A 44 -10.80 -8.66 1.89
CA ILE A 44 -10.15 -8.55 3.21
C ILE A 44 -11.15 -8.82 4.35
N CYS A 45 -12.35 -8.25 4.30
CA CYS A 45 -13.37 -8.51 5.31
C CYS A 45 -14.43 -9.55 4.88
N GLU A 46 -14.31 -10.10 3.67
CA GLU A 46 -15.16 -11.15 3.11
C GLU A 46 -16.65 -10.77 3.10
N ARG A 47 -16.94 -9.51 2.74
CA ARG A 47 -18.32 -8.99 2.72
C ARG A 47 -18.72 -8.54 1.33
N ASN A 48 -19.92 -8.96 0.94
CA ASN A 48 -20.62 -8.41 -0.21
C ASN A 48 -21.25 -7.07 0.18
N ILE A 49 -21.03 -6.05 -0.64
CA ILE A 49 -21.49 -4.68 -0.43
C ILE A 49 -22.06 -4.11 -1.72
N TRP A 50 -22.95 -3.11 -1.61
CA TRP A 50 -23.51 -2.48 -2.80
C TRP A 50 -22.55 -1.45 -3.43
N ARG A 51 -21.60 -0.89 -2.65
CA ARG A 51 -20.53 -0.01 -3.18
C ARG A 51 -19.36 0.13 -2.24
N PHE A 52 -18.19 0.43 -2.80
CA PHE A 52 -17.08 1.06 -2.09
C PHE A 52 -17.28 2.58 -1.99
N LEU A 53 -16.70 3.21 -0.98
CA LEU A 53 -16.76 4.65 -0.81
C LEU A 53 -15.80 5.35 -1.77
N GLN A 54 -16.22 6.51 -2.28
CA GLN A 54 -15.37 7.37 -3.09
C GLN A 54 -14.56 8.29 -2.19
N PHE A 55 -13.27 8.45 -2.49
CA PHE A 55 -12.40 9.41 -1.82
C PHE A 55 -11.78 10.35 -2.84
N GLY A 56 -12.11 11.64 -2.76
CA GLY A 56 -11.64 12.64 -3.73
C GLY A 56 -12.06 12.30 -5.17
N ARG A 57 -11.10 12.18 -6.07
CA ARG A 57 -11.30 11.72 -7.46
C ARG A 57 -11.19 10.20 -7.61
N SER A 58 -10.89 9.49 -6.54
CA SER A 58 -10.71 8.05 -6.55
C SER A 58 -12.03 7.35 -6.28
N TYR A 59 -12.61 6.75 -7.31
CA TYR A 59 -13.79 5.89 -7.17
C TYR A 59 -13.38 4.57 -6.50
N GLN A 60 -14.29 3.99 -5.72
CA GLN A 60 -14.09 2.72 -5.02
C GLN A 60 -12.87 2.69 -4.08
N ALA A 61 -12.55 3.83 -3.48
CA ALA A 61 -11.34 3.99 -2.69
C ALA A 61 -11.34 3.16 -1.42
N LEU A 62 -12.41 3.23 -0.60
CA LEU A 62 -12.46 2.62 0.73
C LEU A 62 -13.60 1.62 0.88
N CYS A 63 -13.32 0.51 1.56
CA CYS A 63 -14.37 -0.40 2.03
C CYS A 63 -15.11 0.24 3.22
N PRO A 64 -16.46 0.36 3.16
CA PRO A 64 -17.24 0.93 4.26
C PRO A 64 -17.21 0.06 5.53
N ILE A 65 -16.78 -1.20 5.41
CA ILE A 65 -16.75 -2.15 6.53
C ILE A 65 -15.40 -2.17 7.23
N CYS A 66 -14.30 -2.43 6.50
CA CYS A 66 -12.97 -2.64 7.06
C CYS A 66 -11.96 -1.53 6.76
N GLN A 67 -12.35 -0.48 6.06
CA GLN A 67 -11.50 0.65 5.66
C GLN A 67 -10.37 0.27 4.68
N SER A 68 -10.40 -0.93 4.10
CA SER A 68 -9.39 -1.29 3.11
C SER A 68 -9.43 -0.38 1.89
N GLU A 69 -8.28 0.08 1.46
CA GLU A 69 -8.11 0.79 0.21
C GLU A 69 -7.95 -0.17 -0.97
N ARG A 70 -7.99 0.37 -2.20
CA ARG A 70 -7.81 -0.41 -3.43
C ARG A 70 -6.51 -1.22 -3.42
N ARG A 71 -5.38 -0.57 -3.08
CA ARG A 71 -4.08 -1.23 -3.01
C ARG A 71 -4.02 -2.35 -1.96
N HIS A 72 -4.72 -2.19 -0.83
CA HIS A 72 -4.81 -3.23 0.19
C HIS A 72 -5.56 -4.46 -0.33
N ARG A 73 -6.67 -4.25 -1.05
CA ARG A 73 -7.42 -5.34 -1.66
C ARG A 73 -6.62 -6.02 -2.77
N LEU A 74 -5.88 -5.23 -3.56
CA LEU A 74 -5.03 -5.74 -4.62
C LEU A 74 -3.92 -6.65 -4.08
N VAL A 75 -3.17 -6.19 -3.08
CA VAL A 75 -2.11 -7.02 -2.47
C VAL A 75 -2.67 -8.26 -1.80
N TRP A 76 -3.83 -8.16 -1.15
CA TRP A 76 -4.49 -9.32 -0.55
C TRP A 76 -4.84 -10.40 -1.59
N LEU A 77 -5.44 -9.98 -2.71
CA LEU A 77 -5.77 -10.87 -3.83
C LEU A 77 -4.52 -11.49 -4.45
N PHE A 78 -3.48 -10.68 -4.65
CA PHE A 78 -2.19 -11.16 -5.13
C PHE A 78 -1.57 -12.20 -4.19
N LEU A 79 -1.51 -11.91 -2.89
CA LEU A 79 -0.99 -12.83 -1.89
C LEU A 79 -1.73 -14.17 -1.90
N ALA A 80 -3.05 -14.14 -2.04
CA ALA A 80 -3.88 -15.35 -2.05
C ALA A 80 -3.73 -16.20 -3.32
N GLN A 81 -3.48 -15.58 -4.48
CA GLN A 81 -3.52 -16.26 -5.78
C GLN A 81 -2.13 -16.55 -6.34
N HIS A 82 -1.13 -15.72 -6.04
CA HIS A 82 0.19 -15.76 -6.66
C HIS A 82 1.32 -16.14 -5.69
N THR A 83 1.00 -16.34 -4.40
CA THR A 83 2.00 -16.74 -3.41
C THR A 83 1.50 -17.90 -2.54
N THR A 84 2.43 -18.47 -1.79
CA THR A 84 2.13 -19.54 -0.83
C THR A 84 1.98 -18.99 0.60
N LEU A 85 1.72 -17.69 0.78
CA LEU A 85 1.64 -17.09 2.13
C LEU A 85 0.55 -17.72 2.99
N PHE A 86 -0.54 -18.18 2.36
CA PHE A 86 -1.72 -18.72 3.04
C PHE A 86 -1.69 -20.25 3.21
N ASP A 87 -0.58 -20.91 2.90
CA ASP A 87 -0.40 -22.37 3.04
C ASP A 87 -0.14 -22.83 4.49
N LYS A 88 -0.19 -21.90 5.46
CA LYS A 88 0.06 -22.11 6.90
C LYS A 88 1.50 -22.53 7.25
N GLN A 89 2.42 -22.53 6.31
CA GLN A 89 3.82 -22.77 6.60
C GLN A 89 4.40 -21.61 7.42
N PRO A 90 5.31 -21.87 8.36
CA PRO A 90 5.95 -20.81 9.14
C PRO A 90 6.80 -19.93 8.25
N ARG A 91 6.43 -18.64 8.16
CA ARG A 91 7.17 -17.62 7.40
C ARG A 91 7.49 -16.44 8.29
N ARG A 92 8.67 -15.86 8.06
CA ARG A 92 9.13 -14.61 8.70
C ARG A 92 8.73 -13.45 7.79
N MET A 93 7.69 -12.73 8.16
CA MET A 93 7.20 -11.59 7.39
C MET A 93 7.50 -10.29 8.11
N LEU A 94 8.05 -9.33 7.37
CA LEU A 94 8.21 -7.94 7.80
C LEU A 94 7.29 -7.03 6.99
N HIS A 95 6.43 -6.30 7.68
CA HIS A 95 5.46 -5.38 7.10
C HIS A 95 5.78 -3.94 7.53
N PHE A 96 6.19 -3.10 6.58
CA PHE A 96 6.46 -1.68 6.81
C PHE A 96 5.20 -0.84 6.76
N ALA A 97 5.07 0.13 7.67
CA ALA A 97 3.93 1.04 7.82
C ALA A 97 2.57 0.28 7.79
N PRO A 98 2.33 -0.62 8.75
CA PRO A 98 1.24 -1.58 8.69
C PRO A 98 -0.12 -0.90 8.62
N GLU A 99 -0.90 -1.25 7.60
CA GLU A 99 -2.24 -0.72 7.40
C GLU A 99 -3.25 -1.44 8.31
N THR A 100 -4.10 -0.66 8.95
CA THR A 100 -5.13 -1.14 9.89
C THR A 100 -6.10 -2.17 9.30
N ALA A 101 -6.26 -2.19 7.99
CA ALA A 101 -7.13 -3.15 7.30
C ALA A 101 -6.44 -4.51 7.07
N LEU A 102 -5.11 -4.53 6.88
CA LEU A 102 -4.35 -5.74 6.55
C LEU A 102 -3.69 -6.37 7.77
N GLU A 103 -3.11 -5.56 8.63
CA GLU A 103 -2.32 -6.04 9.78
C GLU A 103 -3.05 -7.11 10.62
N PRO A 104 -4.30 -6.91 11.08
CA PRO A 104 -4.98 -7.90 11.91
C PRO A 104 -5.20 -9.24 11.20
N ARG A 105 -5.36 -9.21 9.87
CA ARG A 105 -5.57 -10.40 9.04
C ARG A 105 -4.26 -11.15 8.81
N LEU A 106 -3.20 -10.43 8.44
CA LEU A 106 -1.88 -11.01 8.23
C LEU A 106 -1.33 -11.61 9.52
N ARG A 107 -1.55 -10.96 10.66
CA ARG A 107 -1.14 -11.45 11.99
C ARG A 107 -1.81 -12.80 12.37
N GLN A 108 -3.00 -13.07 11.87
CA GLN A 108 -3.69 -14.36 12.09
C GLN A 108 -3.15 -15.48 11.20
N ILE A 109 -2.60 -15.13 10.02
CA ILE A 109 -2.17 -16.09 9.00
C ILE A 109 -0.67 -16.39 9.12
N VAL A 110 0.14 -15.36 9.38
CA VAL A 110 1.60 -15.46 9.35
C VAL A 110 2.13 -15.70 10.76
N LYS A 111 2.83 -16.82 10.95
CA LYS A 111 3.32 -17.25 12.29
C LYS A 111 4.35 -16.29 12.90
N HIS A 112 5.31 -15.83 12.10
CA HIS A 112 6.36 -14.90 12.54
C HIS A 112 6.19 -13.55 11.84
N TYR A 113 5.17 -12.80 12.26
CA TYR A 113 4.78 -11.53 11.66
C TYR A 113 5.30 -10.37 12.50
N LEU A 114 6.16 -9.56 11.90
CA LEU A 114 6.70 -8.33 12.46
C LEU A 114 6.21 -7.12 11.67
N THR A 115 5.94 -6.05 12.38
CA THR A 115 5.60 -4.75 11.81
C THR A 115 6.70 -3.74 12.10
N ALA A 116 6.97 -2.84 11.16
CA ALA A 116 8.00 -1.83 11.29
C ALA A 116 7.51 -0.46 10.82
N ASP A 117 7.88 0.57 11.53
CA ASP A 117 7.63 1.96 11.15
C ASP A 117 8.62 2.87 11.89
N ARG A 118 8.96 4.01 11.29
CA ARG A 118 9.86 4.98 11.91
C ARG A 118 9.19 5.75 13.05
N PHE A 119 7.92 6.10 12.88
CA PHE A 119 7.14 6.95 13.79
C PHE A 119 5.91 6.24 14.37
N GLY A 120 5.54 5.09 13.83
CA GLY A 120 4.35 4.36 14.18
C GLY A 120 4.27 3.97 15.66
N VAL A 121 3.05 3.98 16.19
CA VAL A 121 2.73 3.49 17.54
C VAL A 121 2.20 2.06 17.44
N GLY A 122 2.64 1.18 18.34
CA GLY A 122 2.16 -0.20 18.39
C GLY A 122 2.82 -1.16 17.37
N VAL A 123 3.84 -0.71 16.64
CA VAL A 123 4.61 -1.58 15.75
C VAL A 123 5.62 -2.44 16.53
N SER A 124 5.98 -3.59 15.97
CA SER A 124 6.95 -4.51 16.58
C SER A 124 8.34 -3.89 16.66
N LEU A 125 8.74 -3.14 15.64
CA LEU A 125 10.07 -2.54 15.50
C LEU A 125 9.94 -1.07 15.09
N LYS A 126 10.53 -0.16 15.87
CA LYS A 126 10.74 1.24 15.46
C LYS A 126 12.08 1.34 14.79
N MET A 127 12.11 1.59 13.47
CA MET A 127 13.35 1.67 12.70
C MET A 127 13.20 2.49 11.43
N ASP A 128 14.34 2.97 10.95
CA ASP A 128 14.44 3.55 9.62
C ASP A 128 14.62 2.44 8.58
N ILE A 129 13.83 2.46 7.53
CA ILE A 129 13.92 1.50 6.42
C ILE A 129 15.28 1.58 5.68
N ALA A 130 15.98 2.72 5.79
CA ALA A 130 17.32 2.89 5.23
C ALA A 130 18.46 2.37 6.15
N ALA A 131 18.12 1.86 7.37
CA ALA A 131 19.09 1.32 8.32
C ALA A 131 18.41 0.23 9.17
N ILE A 132 18.16 -0.92 8.57
CA ILE A 132 17.37 -2.01 9.17
C ILE A 132 18.25 -2.83 10.12
N PRO A 133 17.95 -2.87 11.45
CA PRO A 133 18.76 -3.59 12.43
C PRO A 133 18.43 -5.09 12.49
N LEU A 134 18.26 -5.72 11.33
CA LEU A 134 18.00 -7.15 11.18
C LEU A 134 19.16 -7.80 10.42
N PRO A 135 19.48 -9.08 10.70
CA PRO A 135 20.48 -9.82 9.96
C PRO A 135 20.15 -9.98 8.48
N ASP A 136 21.16 -10.25 7.66
CA ASP A 136 20.97 -10.66 6.29
C ASP A 136 20.08 -11.90 6.20
N HIS A 137 19.25 -11.99 5.16
CA HIS A 137 18.40 -13.16 4.89
C HIS A 137 17.42 -13.52 6.03
N SER A 138 17.01 -12.53 6.82
CA SER A 138 16.16 -12.74 8.00
C SER A 138 14.66 -12.75 7.71
N CYS A 139 14.24 -12.35 6.50
CA CYS A 139 12.82 -12.26 6.13
C CYS A 139 12.51 -13.12 4.91
N ASP A 140 11.50 -13.98 5.01
CA ASP A 140 10.99 -14.77 3.89
C ASP A 140 10.04 -13.95 3.02
N VAL A 141 9.32 -13.00 3.65
CA VAL A 141 8.38 -12.10 2.98
C VAL A 141 8.57 -10.68 3.50
N ILE A 142 8.66 -9.73 2.58
CA ILE A 142 8.66 -8.29 2.90
C ILE A 142 7.46 -7.64 2.21
N TYR A 143 6.71 -6.82 2.94
CA TYR A 143 5.68 -5.96 2.37
C TYR A 143 5.94 -4.51 2.73
N CYS A 144 6.09 -3.69 1.70
CA CYS A 144 6.38 -2.25 1.81
C CYS A 144 5.51 -1.49 0.80
N SER A 145 4.53 -0.77 1.31
CA SER A 145 3.55 -0.07 0.48
C SER A 145 3.43 1.40 0.88
N HIS A 146 3.65 2.29 -0.08
CA HIS A 146 3.56 3.74 0.13
C HIS A 146 4.43 4.27 1.28
N VAL A 147 5.69 3.84 1.29
CA VAL A 147 6.71 4.25 2.26
C VAL A 147 7.85 4.99 1.56
N LEU A 148 8.30 4.50 0.42
CA LEU A 148 9.55 4.95 -0.21
C LEU A 148 9.49 6.37 -0.76
N GLU A 149 8.30 6.88 -1.08
CA GLU A 149 8.07 8.28 -1.47
C GLU A 149 8.37 9.28 -0.35
N HIS A 150 8.41 8.81 0.90
CA HIS A 150 8.74 9.61 2.09
C HIS A 150 10.21 9.48 2.52
N VAL A 151 10.94 8.52 1.95
CA VAL A 151 12.31 8.19 2.37
C VAL A 151 13.33 9.02 1.58
N ALA A 152 14.18 9.78 2.26
CA ALA A 152 15.14 10.65 1.60
C ALA A 152 16.09 9.87 0.68
N ASN A 153 16.65 8.74 1.14
CA ASN A 153 17.51 7.86 0.37
C ASN A 153 16.84 6.50 0.15
N ASP A 154 16.00 6.39 -0.87
CA ASP A 154 15.29 5.15 -1.20
C ASP A 154 16.24 4.08 -1.79
N TRP A 155 17.34 4.47 -2.42
CA TRP A 155 18.37 3.52 -2.85
C TRP A 155 18.93 2.72 -1.68
N GLN A 156 19.25 3.40 -0.59
CA GLN A 156 19.72 2.74 0.62
C GLN A 156 18.63 1.84 1.23
N ALA A 157 17.37 2.33 1.25
CA ALA A 157 16.25 1.54 1.74
C ALA A 157 16.05 0.26 0.90
N LEU A 158 16.09 0.37 -0.43
CA LEU A 158 15.98 -0.78 -1.33
C LEU A 158 17.13 -1.77 -1.17
N THR A 159 18.34 -1.26 -0.95
CA THR A 159 19.53 -2.11 -0.65
C THR A 159 19.33 -2.87 0.66
N GLU A 160 18.82 -2.23 1.70
CA GLU A 160 18.52 -2.87 2.98
C GLU A 160 17.41 -3.93 2.84
N LEU A 161 16.32 -3.62 2.12
CA LEU A 161 15.25 -4.59 1.84
C LEU A 161 15.82 -5.82 1.09
N HIS A 162 16.68 -5.59 0.11
CA HIS A 162 17.35 -6.68 -0.60
C HIS A 162 18.26 -7.48 0.32
N ARG A 163 19.03 -6.83 1.20
CA ARG A 163 19.96 -7.49 2.13
C ARG A 163 19.24 -8.46 3.08
N ILE A 164 18.12 -8.00 3.69
CA ILE A 164 17.40 -8.80 4.68
C ILE A 164 16.48 -9.86 4.06
N LEU A 165 16.18 -9.79 2.76
CA LEU A 165 15.33 -10.75 2.07
C LEU A 165 16.07 -12.10 1.93
N ASP A 166 15.41 -13.18 2.32
CA ASP A 166 15.91 -14.54 2.13
C ASP A 166 16.06 -14.86 0.62
N PRO A 167 17.09 -15.61 0.18
CA PRO A 167 17.27 -15.97 -1.22
C PRO A 167 16.08 -16.69 -1.86
N ALA A 168 15.31 -17.44 -1.08
CA ALA A 168 14.08 -18.10 -1.53
C ALA A 168 12.82 -17.25 -1.26
N GLY A 169 12.99 -16.08 -0.65
CA GLY A 169 11.91 -15.18 -0.28
C GLY A 169 11.45 -14.26 -1.41
N TYR A 170 10.48 -13.41 -1.07
CA TYR A 170 10.00 -12.36 -1.98
C TYR A 170 9.62 -11.09 -1.21
N ALA A 171 9.71 -9.96 -1.91
CA ALA A 171 9.18 -8.69 -1.43
C ALA A 171 8.04 -8.20 -2.34
N ILE A 172 7.01 -7.65 -1.74
CA ILE A 172 5.97 -6.89 -2.45
C ILE A 172 6.19 -5.42 -2.12
N ILE A 173 6.49 -4.65 -3.14
CA ILE A 173 6.75 -3.22 -3.00
C ILE A 173 5.73 -2.47 -3.84
N MET A 174 5.10 -1.46 -3.26
CA MET A 174 4.14 -0.60 -3.94
C MET A 174 4.48 0.86 -3.66
N VAL A 175 4.47 1.66 -4.72
CA VAL A 175 4.62 3.11 -4.68
C VAL A 175 3.59 3.76 -5.59
N PRO A 176 3.16 5.02 -5.33
CA PRO A 176 2.25 5.71 -6.22
C PRO A 176 2.95 6.08 -7.54
N ILE A 177 2.56 5.44 -8.65
CA ILE A 177 3.04 5.80 -9.98
C ILE A 177 2.18 6.96 -10.47
N THR A 178 2.75 8.16 -10.51
CA THR A 178 2.00 9.41 -10.75
C THR A 178 2.61 10.32 -11.82
N THR A 179 3.78 9.94 -12.37
CA THR A 179 4.52 10.67 -13.39
C THR A 179 5.00 9.71 -14.48
N PRO A 180 5.27 10.17 -15.71
CA PRO A 180 5.84 9.31 -16.76
C PRO A 180 7.23 8.77 -16.43
N THR A 181 8.02 9.53 -15.67
CA THR A 181 9.35 9.16 -15.16
C THR A 181 9.47 9.65 -13.71
N THR A 182 10.31 8.98 -12.92
CA THR A 182 10.57 9.38 -11.54
C THR A 182 11.12 10.80 -11.49
N PHE A 183 10.50 11.63 -10.67
CA PHE A 183 10.90 13.02 -10.43
C PHE A 183 11.24 13.21 -8.94
N GLU A 184 12.44 13.68 -8.67
CA GLU A 184 12.92 13.99 -7.32
C GLU A 184 13.83 15.23 -7.37
N ASP A 185 13.78 16.03 -6.31
CA ASP A 185 14.63 17.20 -6.12
C ASP A 185 14.92 17.37 -4.62
N SER A 186 16.15 17.05 -4.24
CA SER A 186 16.59 17.11 -2.83
C SER A 186 16.70 18.53 -2.27
N SER A 187 16.73 19.56 -3.12
CA SER A 187 16.73 20.96 -2.69
C SER A 187 15.38 21.42 -2.16
N VAL A 188 14.29 20.72 -2.50
CA VAL A 188 12.94 21.04 -2.06
C VAL A 188 12.74 20.55 -0.63
N THR A 189 12.85 21.46 0.35
CA THR A 189 12.69 21.16 1.78
C THR A 189 11.41 21.73 2.36
N ASN A 190 10.84 22.76 1.74
CA ASN A 190 9.63 23.42 2.22
C ASN A 190 8.39 22.51 2.04
N PRO A 191 7.59 22.24 3.10
CA PRO A 191 6.43 21.35 3.02
C PRO A 191 5.37 21.77 1.99
N ALA A 192 5.09 23.09 1.86
CA ALA A 192 4.11 23.57 0.88
C ALA A 192 4.60 23.39 -0.57
N GLU A 193 5.92 23.52 -0.79
CA GLU A 193 6.51 23.26 -2.09
C GLU A 193 6.56 21.76 -2.41
N ARG A 194 6.84 20.89 -1.43
CA ARG A 194 6.71 19.45 -1.58
C ARG A 194 5.29 19.04 -1.97
N GLU A 195 4.27 19.59 -1.30
CA GLU A 195 2.88 19.32 -1.65
C GLU A 195 2.58 19.73 -3.11
N ARG A 196 3.08 20.87 -3.55
CA ARG A 196 2.90 21.36 -4.94
C ARG A 196 3.60 20.48 -5.97
N LEU A 197 4.83 20.04 -5.70
CA LEU A 197 5.67 19.31 -6.66
C LEU A 197 5.47 17.80 -6.57
N PHE A 198 5.38 17.27 -5.35
CA PHE A 198 5.34 15.82 -5.11
C PHE A 198 3.95 15.31 -4.72
N GLY A 199 2.97 16.23 -4.51
CA GLY A 199 1.57 15.88 -4.24
C GLY A 199 1.20 15.74 -2.78
N GLN A 200 2.19 15.72 -1.86
CA GLN A 200 2.00 15.68 -0.41
C GLN A 200 3.15 16.39 0.30
N HIS A 201 2.89 17.02 1.45
CA HIS A 201 3.83 17.86 2.17
C HIS A 201 5.10 17.15 2.69
N ASP A 202 5.05 15.84 2.84
CA ASP A 202 6.12 14.97 3.34
C ASP A 202 6.70 14.03 2.27
N HIS A 203 6.18 14.07 1.03
CA HIS A 203 6.79 13.38 -0.10
C HIS A 203 8.09 14.09 -0.50
N VAL A 204 9.07 13.31 -0.91
CA VAL A 204 10.36 13.80 -1.42
C VAL A 204 10.56 13.46 -2.90
N ARG A 205 9.66 12.70 -3.49
CA ARG A 205 9.63 12.31 -4.90
C ARG A 205 8.25 11.89 -5.39
N ARG A 206 8.15 11.77 -6.71
CA ARG A 206 7.05 11.10 -7.41
C ARG A 206 7.65 10.02 -8.31
N TYR A 207 7.13 8.82 -8.20
CA TYR A 207 7.59 7.71 -9.03
C TYR A 207 6.88 7.65 -10.37
N GLY A 208 7.66 7.23 -11.39
CA GLY A 208 7.21 6.77 -12.69
C GLY A 208 7.39 5.26 -12.86
N PRO A 209 7.00 4.70 -14.03
CA PRO A 209 7.19 3.27 -14.34
C PRO A 209 8.64 2.80 -14.28
N ASP A 210 9.62 3.71 -14.42
CA ASP A 210 11.06 3.50 -14.25
C ASP A 210 11.47 3.09 -12.82
N PHE A 211 10.52 3.09 -11.88
CA PHE A 211 10.72 2.51 -10.55
C PHE A 211 11.11 1.02 -10.62
N LYS A 212 10.63 0.28 -11.62
CA LYS A 212 11.06 -1.09 -11.89
C LYS A 212 12.58 -1.18 -12.06
N GLU A 213 13.15 -0.32 -12.90
CA GLU A 213 14.60 -0.28 -13.14
C GLU A 213 15.39 0.08 -11.87
N ARG A 214 14.82 0.94 -11.01
CA ARG A 214 15.42 1.30 -9.72
C ARG A 214 15.52 0.08 -8.80
N LEU A 215 14.49 -0.75 -8.73
CA LEU A 215 14.48 -2.01 -8.00
C LEU A 215 15.52 -3.00 -8.58
N GLU A 216 15.58 -3.14 -9.90
CA GLU A 216 16.52 -4.04 -10.58
C GLU A 216 17.97 -3.64 -10.33
N LYS A 217 18.28 -2.34 -10.34
CA LYS A 217 19.62 -1.81 -10.00
C LYS A 217 20.02 -2.08 -8.55
N CYS A 218 19.05 -2.31 -7.64
CA CYS A 218 19.31 -2.72 -6.27
C CYS A 218 19.45 -4.26 -6.09
N GLY A 219 19.45 -5.04 -7.19
CA GLY A 219 19.69 -6.48 -7.17
C GLY A 219 18.43 -7.35 -7.18
N PHE A 220 17.24 -6.76 -7.37
CA PHE A 220 16.01 -7.53 -7.48
C PHE A 220 15.76 -7.99 -8.92
N THR A 221 15.15 -9.17 -9.05
CA THR A 221 14.38 -9.56 -10.23
C THR A 221 12.95 -9.13 -10.01
N VAL A 222 12.37 -8.37 -10.93
CA VAL A 222 11.09 -7.67 -10.72
C VAL A 222 10.05 -8.07 -11.77
N GLU A 223 8.94 -8.57 -11.28
CA GLU A 223 7.71 -8.75 -12.06
C GLU A 223 6.69 -7.69 -11.64
N VAL A 224 6.05 -7.04 -12.60
CA VAL A 224 5.01 -6.02 -12.32
C VAL A 224 3.65 -6.61 -12.60
N PHE A 225 2.76 -6.53 -11.61
CA PHE A 225 1.39 -7.01 -11.71
C PHE A 225 0.40 -5.85 -11.65
N TYR A 226 -0.60 -5.93 -12.51
CA TYR A 226 -1.74 -5.04 -12.55
C TYR A 226 -3.01 -5.76 -12.10
N ALA A 227 -4.01 -5.02 -11.65
CA ALA A 227 -5.25 -5.59 -11.15
C ALA A 227 -5.93 -6.51 -12.19
N SER A 228 -5.94 -6.11 -13.47
CA SER A 228 -6.49 -6.90 -14.58
C SER A 228 -5.79 -8.24 -14.78
N GLN A 229 -4.51 -8.35 -14.46
CA GLN A 229 -3.74 -9.60 -14.53
C GLN A 229 -4.05 -10.53 -13.34
N ILE A 230 -4.43 -9.98 -12.20
CA ILE A 230 -4.69 -10.72 -10.96
C ILE A 230 -6.14 -11.23 -10.93
N VAL A 231 -7.11 -10.38 -11.29
CA VAL A 231 -8.54 -10.69 -11.15
C VAL A 231 -9.34 -10.63 -12.46
N GLY A 232 -8.66 -10.46 -13.60
CA GLY A 232 -9.32 -10.39 -14.91
C GLY A 232 -10.36 -9.28 -14.99
N SER A 233 -11.56 -9.62 -15.42
CA SER A 233 -12.71 -8.71 -15.54
C SER A 233 -13.34 -8.30 -14.20
N GLU A 234 -12.95 -8.91 -13.08
CA GLU A 234 -13.54 -8.68 -11.75
C GLU A 234 -12.99 -7.43 -11.03
N THR A 235 -12.19 -6.60 -11.70
CA THR A 235 -11.56 -5.39 -11.11
C THR A 235 -12.58 -4.48 -10.44
N GLU A 236 -13.74 -4.26 -11.07
CA GLU A 236 -14.80 -3.44 -10.51
C GLU A 236 -15.44 -4.08 -9.28
N ARG A 237 -15.71 -5.38 -9.34
CA ARG A 237 -16.28 -6.14 -8.24
C ARG A 237 -15.43 -6.08 -6.98
N PHE A 238 -14.11 -6.20 -7.11
CA PHE A 238 -13.18 -6.10 -5.99
C PHE A 238 -12.78 -4.66 -5.65
N GLY A 239 -13.18 -3.68 -6.47
CA GLY A 239 -12.80 -2.29 -6.32
C GLY A 239 -11.30 -2.06 -6.39
N VAL A 240 -10.60 -2.74 -7.31
CA VAL A 240 -9.17 -2.61 -7.59
C VAL A 240 -8.95 -1.94 -8.95
N SER A 241 -7.73 -1.54 -9.28
CA SER A 241 -7.44 -0.79 -10.50
C SER A 241 -6.00 -0.98 -10.96
N ASP A 242 -5.76 -0.98 -12.26
CA ASP A 242 -4.44 -1.00 -12.89
C ASP A 242 -3.61 0.28 -12.64
N LYS A 243 -4.20 1.28 -11.98
CA LYS A 243 -3.48 2.50 -11.56
C LYS A 243 -2.54 2.27 -10.37
N ASP A 244 -2.70 1.16 -9.68
CA ASP A 244 -1.91 0.81 -8.50
C ASP A 244 -1.06 -0.45 -8.81
N PRO A 245 0.06 -0.34 -9.58
CA PRO A 245 0.89 -1.51 -9.91
C PRO A 245 1.54 -2.09 -8.65
N LEU A 246 1.68 -3.41 -8.64
CA LEU A 246 2.36 -4.17 -7.60
C LEU A 246 3.69 -4.68 -8.16
N PHE A 247 4.79 -4.37 -7.50
CA PHE A 247 6.12 -4.86 -7.85
C PHE A 247 6.45 -6.07 -6.99
N PHE A 248 6.49 -7.23 -7.63
CA PHE A 248 6.87 -8.49 -7.02
C PHE A 248 8.35 -8.72 -7.24
N CYS A 249 9.11 -8.69 -6.16
CA CYS A 249 10.56 -8.67 -6.17
C CYS A 249 11.14 -9.93 -5.56
N ARG A 250 12.09 -10.57 -6.26
CA ARG A 250 12.90 -11.68 -5.74
C ARG A 250 14.37 -11.30 -5.82
N ARG A 251 15.22 -11.98 -5.07
CA ARG A 251 16.65 -11.82 -5.26
C ARG A 251 17.07 -12.39 -6.61
N PHE A 252 17.98 -11.70 -7.28
CA PHE A 252 18.65 -12.26 -8.45
C PHE A 252 19.43 -13.51 -8.04
N ARG A 253 19.24 -14.62 -8.73
CA ARG A 253 19.98 -15.88 -8.48
C ARG A 253 21.39 -15.83 -9.05
#